data_a31cfc7ddf2f2300686f755543dbbd95
#
_entry.id   a31cfc7ddf2f2300686f755543dbbd95
#
_cell.length_a   1.000
_cell.length_b   1.000
_cell.length_c   1.000
_cell.angle_alpha   90.00
_cell.angle_beta   90.00
_cell.angle_gamma   90.00
#
_symmetry.space_group_name_H-M   'P 1'
#
loop_
_entity.id
_entity.type
_entity.pdbx_description
1 polymer ?
#
loop_
_entity_poly.entity_id
_entity_poly.type
_entity_poly.pdbx_seq_one_letter_code
_entity_poly.pdbx_strand_id
1 'polypeptide(L)'
;MTKEKLLNAQYISVQFFKAIEENNLIIAGKSEEQLNSEICDLALNRFGIEKHWHKKIVRAGKNTLAIYPDNPPNRTIEKDDILFIDLGPIVEDYEADIGRTYVVGIDPRKLKLKNDVEAAWYDIRDWYQKQTTLKASELFQYAVAKAEESGWEFGGEIAGHIVGKFPHEQPADPQSLELDIHPENHNDMFLPDANGNERHWILELQFIDRKKEIGGYFEQLL
;
A
#
# COMPACT_ATOMS: atom_id res chain seq x y z
N MET A 1 -11.72 13.96 -15.52
CA MET A 1 -10.32 14.04 -16.04
C MET A 1 -9.29 13.54 -15.04
N THR A 2 -9.21 14.06 -13.81
CA THR A 2 -8.23 13.59 -12.80
C THR A 2 -8.46 12.11 -12.43
N LYS A 3 -9.67 11.71 -12.12
CA LYS A 3 -10.03 10.33 -11.77
C LYS A 3 -9.66 9.31 -12.85
N GLU A 4 -9.89 9.62 -14.11
CA GLU A 4 -9.52 8.74 -15.23
C GLU A 4 -8.00 8.53 -15.31
N LYS A 5 -7.22 9.60 -15.06
CA LYS A 5 -5.75 9.52 -15.05
C LYS A 5 -5.22 8.70 -13.88
N LEU A 6 -5.80 8.87 -12.69
CA LEU A 6 -5.47 8.04 -11.52
C LEU A 6 -5.83 6.57 -11.75
N LEU A 7 -7.00 6.28 -12.33
CA LEU A 7 -7.38 4.92 -12.70
C LEU A 7 -6.43 4.32 -13.75
N ASN A 8 -5.94 5.12 -14.71
CA ASN A 8 -4.93 4.68 -15.66
C ASN A 8 -3.59 4.39 -14.98
N ALA A 9 -3.13 5.28 -14.07
CA ALA A 9 -1.92 5.06 -13.29
C ALA A 9 -2.01 3.80 -12.43
N GLN A 10 -3.15 3.59 -11.77
CA GLN A 10 -3.44 2.36 -11.01
C GLN A 10 -3.44 1.13 -11.93
N TYR A 11 -4.08 1.17 -13.10
CA TYR A 11 -4.10 0.06 -14.04
C TYR A 11 -2.69 -0.33 -14.50
N ILE A 12 -1.87 0.65 -14.90
CA ILE A 12 -0.47 0.42 -15.32
C ILE A 12 0.33 -0.19 -14.17
N SER A 13 0.13 0.30 -12.94
CA SER A 13 0.81 -0.22 -11.75
C SER A 13 0.42 -1.67 -11.44
N VAL A 14 -0.85 -2.03 -11.61
CA VAL A 14 -1.30 -3.44 -11.50
C VAL A 14 -0.65 -4.32 -12.56
N GLN A 15 -0.53 -3.85 -13.83
CA GLN A 15 0.18 -4.62 -14.87
C GLN A 15 1.68 -4.74 -14.57
N PHE A 16 2.27 -3.71 -13.97
CA PHE A 16 3.66 -3.76 -13.52
C PHE A 16 3.86 -4.82 -12.42
N PHE A 17 3.00 -4.88 -11.41
CA PHE A 17 3.08 -5.91 -10.37
C PHE A 17 2.88 -7.33 -10.92
N LYS A 18 1.97 -7.53 -11.89
CA LYS A 18 1.87 -8.81 -12.61
C LYS A 18 3.17 -9.18 -13.34
N ALA A 19 3.84 -8.18 -13.93
CA ALA A 19 5.11 -8.43 -14.59
C ALA A 19 6.23 -8.81 -13.61
N ILE A 20 6.25 -8.32 -12.37
CA ILE A 20 7.16 -8.78 -11.31
C ILE A 20 6.97 -10.29 -11.07
N GLU A 21 5.73 -10.76 -11.01
CA GLU A 21 5.38 -12.16 -10.82
C GLU A 21 5.77 -13.01 -12.06
N GLU A 22 5.38 -12.57 -13.26
CA GLU A 22 5.66 -13.26 -14.52
C GLU A 22 7.16 -13.45 -14.79
N ASN A 23 7.98 -12.50 -14.36
CA ASN A 23 9.44 -12.58 -14.46
C ASN A 23 10.10 -13.35 -13.32
N ASN A 24 9.32 -13.91 -12.38
CA ASN A 24 9.82 -14.65 -11.24
C ASN A 24 10.89 -13.88 -10.45
N LEU A 25 10.70 -12.58 -10.23
CA LEU A 25 11.68 -11.76 -9.52
C LEU A 25 11.75 -12.11 -8.04
N ILE A 26 10.63 -12.57 -7.45
CA ILE A 26 10.48 -12.85 -6.03
C ILE A 26 10.95 -14.27 -5.73
N ILE A 27 12.21 -14.40 -5.32
CA ILE A 27 12.83 -15.69 -4.99
C ILE A 27 13.72 -15.60 -3.74
N ALA A 28 13.85 -16.71 -3.02
CA ALA A 28 14.81 -16.82 -1.92
C ALA A 28 16.27 -16.65 -2.41
N GLY A 29 17.09 -16.09 -1.53
CA GLY A 29 18.52 -15.83 -1.79
C GLY A 29 18.84 -14.43 -2.29
N LYS A 30 17.86 -13.67 -2.76
CA LYS A 30 18.06 -12.24 -3.06
C LYS A 30 17.93 -11.39 -1.79
N SER A 31 18.65 -10.28 -1.72
CA SER A 31 18.37 -9.26 -0.71
C SER A 31 17.19 -8.39 -1.12
N GLU A 32 16.58 -7.70 -0.15
CA GLU A 32 15.52 -6.70 -0.40
C GLU A 32 15.99 -5.61 -1.37
N GLU A 33 17.23 -5.14 -1.23
CA GLU A 33 17.85 -4.15 -2.13
C GLU A 33 18.06 -4.71 -3.55
N GLN A 34 18.50 -5.96 -3.69
CA GLN A 34 18.64 -6.59 -5.02
C GLN A 34 17.30 -6.72 -5.72
N LEU A 35 16.26 -7.19 -5.00
CA LEU A 35 14.91 -7.28 -5.55
C LEU A 35 14.38 -5.89 -5.94
N ASN A 36 14.57 -4.88 -5.09
CA ASN A 36 14.19 -3.50 -5.39
C ASN A 36 14.87 -2.96 -6.66
N SER A 37 16.18 -3.23 -6.85
CA SER A 37 16.91 -2.84 -8.06
C SER A 37 16.33 -3.49 -9.32
N GLU A 38 16.08 -4.79 -9.29
CA GLU A 38 15.50 -5.52 -10.43
C GLU A 38 14.07 -5.06 -10.75
N ILE A 39 13.29 -4.71 -9.74
CA ILE A 39 11.95 -4.12 -9.89
C ILE A 39 12.04 -2.75 -10.59
N CYS A 40 13.01 -1.90 -10.19
CA CYS A 40 13.23 -0.61 -10.83
C CYS A 40 13.63 -0.75 -12.31
N ASP A 41 14.50 -1.70 -12.62
CA ASP A 41 14.91 -1.99 -14.00
C ASP A 41 13.72 -2.46 -14.85
N LEU A 42 12.86 -3.33 -14.30
CA LEU A 42 11.64 -3.77 -14.96
C LEU A 42 10.65 -2.61 -15.17
N ALA A 43 10.47 -1.74 -14.17
CA ALA A 43 9.61 -0.57 -14.23
C ALA A 43 10.03 0.37 -15.37
N LEU A 44 11.32 0.70 -15.43
CA LEU A 44 11.88 1.56 -16.48
C LEU A 44 11.76 0.91 -17.87
N ASN A 45 12.26 -0.32 -18.02
CA ASN A 45 12.44 -0.96 -19.33
C ASN A 45 11.12 -1.40 -19.98
N ARG A 46 10.12 -1.81 -19.19
CA ARG A 46 8.85 -2.36 -19.73
C ARG A 46 7.70 -1.37 -19.66
N PHE A 47 7.71 -0.46 -18.68
CA PHE A 47 6.58 0.45 -18.41
C PHE A 47 6.93 1.92 -18.56
N GLY A 48 8.21 2.28 -18.77
CA GLY A 48 8.67 3.68 -18.82
C GLY A 48 8.49 4.43 -17.49
N ILE A 49 8.36 3.72 -16.38
CA ILE A 49 8.23 4.30 -15.04
C ILE A 49 9.63 4.70 -14.56
N GLU A 50 9.95 5.99 -14.61
CA GLU A 50 11.24 6.54 -14.21
C GLU A 50 11.25 7.03 -12.77
N LYS A 51 10.10 7.46 -12.27
CA LYS A 51 9.97 8.16 -11.00
C LYS A 51 8.93 7.50 -10.09
N HIS A 52 9.24 7.56 -8.80
CA HIS A 52 8.32 7.23 -7.71
C HIS A 52 8.17 8.48 -6.84
N TRP A 53 7.00 8.73 -6.32
CA TRP A 53 6.74 9.92 -5.49
C TRP A 53 7.17 9.71 -4.03
N HIS A 54 7.33 8.45 -3.59
CA HIS A 54 7.86 8.09 -2.29
C HIS A 54 9.00 7.05 -2.40
N LYS A 55 9.59 6.67 -1.25
CA LYS A 55 10.64 5.64 -1.21
C LYS A 55 10.06 4.28 -1.61
N LYS A 56 10.80 3.56 -2.44
CA LYS A 56 10.45 2.20 -2.84
C LYS A 56 10.73 1.23 -1.69
N ILE A 57 9.75 0.45 -1.30
CA ILE A 57 9.83 -0.44 -0.17
C ILE A 57 9.75 -1.89 -0.63
N VAL A 58 10.74 -2.68 -0.23
CA VAL A 58 10.72 -4.14 -0.24
C VAL A 58 11.09 -4.58 1.17
N ARG A 59 10.20 -5.30 1.84
CA ARG A 59 10.41 -5.77 3.22
C ARG A 59 10.08 -7.24 3.33
N ALA A 60 11.01 -8.04 3.89
CA ALA A 60 10.87 -9.49 4.01
C ALA A 60 11.02 -9.95 5.47
N GLY A 61 10.38 -11.05 5.82
CA GLY A 61 10.41 -11.65 7.15
C GLY A 61 10.04 -10.64 8.23
N LYS A 62 10.86 -10.51 9.28
CA LYS A 62 10.60 -9.57 10.38
C LYS A 62 10.57 -8.09 9.95
N ASN A 63 11.20 -7.72 8.83
CA ASN A 63 11.12 -6.35 8.32
C ASN A 63 9.70 -5.97 7.87
N THR A 64 8.80 -6.96 7.66
CA THR A 64 7.38 -6.70 7.35
C THR A 64 6.59 -6.08 8.51
N LEU A 65 7.15 -6.04 9.72
CA LEU A 65 6.57 -5.33 10.87
C LEU A 65 6.89 -3.83 10.88
N ALA A 66 7.86 -3.41 10.07
CA ALA A 66 8.29 -2.01 10.04
C ALA A 66 7.22 -1.12 9.39
N ILE A 67 7.03 0.08 9.91
CA ILE A 67 6.14 1.12 9.35
C ILE A 67 6.91 2.03 8.39
N TYR A 68 6.20 2.85 7.61
CA TYR A 68 6.80 3.68 6.55
C TYR A 68 8.07 4.46 6.97
N PRO A 69 8.12 5.19 8.12
CA PRO A 69 9.32 5.95 8.50
C PRO A 69 10.52 5.08 8.87
N ASP A 70 10.31 3.80 9.15
CA ASP A 70 11.39 2.90 9.54
C ASP A 70 12.34 2.59 8.38
N ASN A 71 13.60 2.35 8.73
CA ASN A 71 14.62 1.90 7.79
C ASN A 71 15.32 0.67 8.38
N PRO A 72 14.65 -0.48 8.38
CA PRO A 72 15.23 -1.72 8.89
C PRO A 72 16.47 -2.12 8.07
N PRO A 73 17.43 -2.85 8.68
CA PRO A 73 18.58 -3.35 7.94
C PRO A 73 18.15 -4.22 6.76
N ASN A 74 18.85 -4.05 5.61
CA ASN A 74 18.66 -4.90 4.43
C ASN A 74 18.83 -6.38 4.81
N ARG A 75 17.88 -7.21 4.39
CA ARG A 75 17.94 -8.65 4.68
C ARG A 75 17.84 -9.49 3.40
N THR A 76 18.33 -10.71 3.47
CA THR A 76 18.14 -11.71 2.43
C THR A 76 16.77 -12.36 2.62
N ILE A 77 16.02 -12.49 1.54
CA ILE A 77 14.75 -13.23 1.48
C ILE A 77 15.06 -14.72 1.67
N GLU A 78 14.48 -15.32 2.67
CA GLU A 78 14.70 -16.73 3.01
C GLU A 78 13.62 -17.61 2.37
N LYS A 79 13.90 -18.91 2.33
CA LYS A 79 12.88 -19.90 1.97
C LYS A 79 11.75 -19.86 3.00
N ASP A 80 10.53 -19.89 2.51
CA ASP A 80 9.30 -19.73 3.29
C ASP A 80 9.08 -18.34 3.92
N ASP A 81 9.82 -17.29 3.47
CA ASP A 81 9.54 -15.92 3.91
C ASP A 81 8.22 -15.37 3.37
N ILE A 82 7.63 -14.46 4.13
CA ILE A 82 6.63 -13.50 3.68
C ILE A 82 7.34 -12.18 3.41
N LEU A 83 6.94 -11.48 2.36
CA LEU A 83 7.44 -10.14 2.04
C LEU A 83 6.32 -9.29 1.44
N PHE A 84 6.49 -7.98 1.51
CA PHE A 84 5.68 -7.08 0.71
C PHE A 84 6.54 -6.11 -0.10
N ILE A 85 5.95 -5.64 -1.18
CA ILE A 85 6.48 -4.60 -2.06
C ILE A 85 5.46 -3.47 -2.04
N ASP A 86 5.94 -2.25 -1.82
CA ASP A 86 5.15 -1.03 -1.80
C ASP A 86 5.86 0.03 -2.64
N LEU A 87 5.17 0.56 -3.65
CA LEU A 87 5.71 1.42 -4.68
C LEU A 87 4.73 2.52 -5.07
N GLY A 88 5.23 3.75 -5.13
CA GLY A 88 4.48 4.93 -5.58
C GLY A 88 4.85 5.40 -7.00
N PRO A 89 4.58 4.65 -8.09
CA PRO A 89 4.97 5.06 -9.42
C PRO A 89 4.21 6.30 -9.90
N ILE A 90 4.91 7.18 -10.65
CA ILE A 90 4.31 8.32 -11.33
C ILE A 90 4.09 7.94 -12.79
N VAL A 91 2.84 7.98 -13.24
CA VAL A 91 2.43 7.66 -14.61
C VAL A 91 1.73 8.88 -15.22
N GLU A 92 2.28 9.44 -16.31
CA GLU A 92 1.73 10.62 -16.98
C GLU A 92 1.42 11.78 -16.01
N ASP A 93 2.33 12.09 -15.09
CA ASP A 93 2.20 13.07 -14.00
C ASP A 93 1.19 12.73 -12.90
N TYR A 94 0.60 11.54 -12.87
CA TYR A 94 -0.31 11.12 -11.83
C TYR A 94 0.29 10.03 -10.96
N GLU A 95 0.00 10.11 -9.68
CA GLU A 95 0.48 9.17 -8.68
C GLU A 95 -0.36 7.91 -8.69
N ALA A 96 0.29 6.76 -8.61
CA ALA A 96 -0.31 5.56 -8.10
C ALA A 96 0.38 5.21 -6.79
N ASP A 97 -0.30 4.43 -5.97
CA ASP A 97 0.28 3.80 -4.81
C ASP A 97 -0.23 2.37 -4.74
N ILE A 98 0.70 1.44 -4.66
CA ILE A 98 0.36 0.03 -4.80
C ILE A 98 1.28 -0.85 -3.97
N GLY A 99 0.67 -1.58 -3.05
CA GLY A 99 1.34 -2.53 -2.18
C GLY A 99 0.78 -3.93 -2.30
N ARG A 100 1.64 -4.94 -2.32
CA ARG A 100 1.27 -6.37 -2.41
C ARG A 100 2.15 -7.24 -1.54
N THR A 101 1.52 -8.23 -0.92
CA THR A 101 2.21 -9.26 -0.15
C THR A 101 2.45 -10.52 -0.97
N TYR A 102 3.61 -11.11 -0.77
CA TYR A 102 4.05 -12.36 -1.39
C TYR A 102 4.55 -13.34 -0.34
N VAL A 103 4.43 -14.62 -0.64
CA VAL A 103 4.96 -15.70 0.20
C VAL A 103 5.88 -16.56 -0.65
N VAL A 104 7.13 -16.69 -0.22
CA VAL A 104 8.09 -17.61 -0.81
C VAL A 104 7.95 -18.95 -0.10
N GLY A 105 7.32 -19.92 -0.76
CA GLY A 105 7.05 -21.22 -0.15
C GLY A 105 5.56 -21.47 0.14
N ILE A 106 5.28 -22.28 1.16
CA ILE A 106 3.94 -22.84 1.39
C ILE A 106 3.47 -22.74 2.83
N ASP A 107 4.10 -21.91 3.67
CA ASP A 107 3.68 -21.73 5.07
C ASP A 107 2.21 -21.30 5.14
N PRO A 108 1.32 -22.10 5.74
CA PRO A 108 -0.12 -21.85 5.71
C PRO A 108 -0.54 -20.58 6.48
N ARG A 109 0.23 -20.18 7.51
CA ARG A 109 -0.05 -18.97 8.26
C ARG A 109 0.28 -17.72 7.47
N LYS A 110 1.41 -17.73 6.75
CA LYS A 110 1.84 -16.63 5.87
C LYS A 110 0.89 -16.48 4.68
N LEU A 111 0.49 -17.61 4.07
CA LEU A 111 -0.52 -17.62 3.01
C LEU A 111 -1.87 -17.09 3.51
N LYS A 112 -2.30 -17.47 4.71
CA LYS A 112 -3.51 -16.93 5.33
C LYS A 112 -3.40 -15.42 5.51
N LEU A 113 -2.30 -14.92 6.07
CA LEU A 113 -2.09 -13.48 6.29
C LEU A 113 -2.15 -12.68 4.98
N LYS A 114 -1.45 -13.15 3.94
CA LYS A 114 -1.51 -12.55 2.60
C LYS A 114 -2.94 -12.47 2.07
N ASN A 115 -3.70 -13.56 2.16
CA ASN A 115 -5.05 -13.63 1.61
C ASN A 115 -6.03 -12.79 2.44
N ASP A 116 -5.89 -12.77 3.76
CA ASP A 116 -6.79 -12.01 4.65
C ASP A 116 -6.62 -10.50 4.48
N VAL A 117 -5.39 -9.98 4.36
CA VAL A 117 -5.18 -8.55 4.17
C VAL A 117 -5.73 -8.08 2.82
N GLU A 118 -5.58 -8.88 1.77
CA GLU A 118 -6.15 -8.60 0.45
C GLU A 118 -7.68 -8.65 0.48
N ALA A 119 -8.27 -9.70 1.07
CA ALA A 119 -9.71 -9.83 1.19
C ALA A 119 -10.33 -8.68 2.02
N ALA A 120 -9.71 -8.30 3.14
CA ALA A 120 -10.15 -7.19 3.96
C ALA A 120 -10.11 -5.86 3.18
N TRP A 121 -9.10 -5.66 2.34
CA TRP A 121 -9.02 -4.47 1.50
C TRP A 121 -10.24 -4.36 0.55
N TYR A 122 -10.60 -5.45 -0.13
CA TYR A 122 -11.76 -5.46 -1.01
C TYR A 122 -13.07 -5.27 -0.24
N ASP A 123 -13.23 -5.87 0.93
CA ASP A 123 -14.40 -5.70 1.79
C ASP A 123 -14.56 -4.23 2.22
N ILE A 124 -13.46 -3.58 2.63
CA ILE A 124 -13.47 -2.17 3.04
C ILE A 124 -13.79 -1.26 1.86
N ARG A 125 -13.18 -1.50 0.68
CA ARG A 125 -13.48 -0.75 -0.54
C ARG A 125 -14.97 -0.85 -0.89
N ASP A 126 -15.54 -2.05 -0.88
CA ASP A 126 -16.94 -2.28 -1.24
C ASP A 126 -17.92 -1.65 -0.21
N TRP A 127 -17.47 -1.52 1.04
CA TRP A 127 -18.19 -0.77 2.06
C TRP A 127 -18.04 0.74 1.86
N TYR A 128 -16.82 1.24 1.61
CA TYR A 128 -16.53 2.65 1.33
C TYR A 128 -17.36 3.19 0.16
N GLN A 129 -17.45 2.44 -0.93
CA GLN A 129 -18.19 2.83 -2.14
C GLN A 129 -19.71 3.02 -1.93
N LYS A 130 -20.26 2.55 -0.82
CA LYS A 130 -21.67 2.72 -0.45
C LYS A 130 -21.90 3.95 0.44
N GLN A 131 -20.82 4.62 0.86
CA GLN A 131 -20.93 5.79 1.72
C GLN A 131 -21.09 7.06 0.88
N THR A 132 -21.77 8.06 1.45
CA THR A 132 -21.90 9.41 0.89
C THR A 132 -21.33 10.46 1.83
N THR A 133 -21.02 10.06 3.05
CA THR A 133 -20.31 10.81 4.10
C THR A 133 -19.58 9.79 4.96
N LEU A 134 -18.34 10.04 5.28
CA LEU A 134 -17.51 9.13 6.07
C LEU A 134 -16.31 9.89 6.64
N LYS A 135 -16.12 9.85 7.94
CA LYS A 135 -14.91 10.39 8.54
C LYS A 135 -13.72 9.47 8.31
N ALA A 136 -12.54 10.04 8.06
CA ALA A 136 -11.32 9.26 7.92
C ALA A 136 -11.04 8.38 9.15
N SER A 137 -11.32 8.89 10.37
CA SER A 137 -11.22 8.11 11.60
C SER A 137 -12.16 6.91 11.67
N GLU A 138 -13.35 6.97 11.05
CA GLU A 138 -14.30 5.86 11.01
C GLU A 138 -13.80 4.76 10.04
N LEU A 139 -13.21 5.15 8.90
CA LEU A 139 -12.57 4.20 8.00
C LEU A 139 -11.37 3.53 8.65
N PHE A 140 -10.52 4.29 9.35
CA PHE A 140 -9.40 3.73 10.12
C PHE A 140 -9.87 2.69 11.13
N GLN A 141 -10.88 3.02 11.95
CA GLN A 141 -11.43 2.08 12.93
C GLN A 141 -12.01 0.83 12.28
N TYR A 142 -12.63 0.97 11.11
CA TYR A 142 -13.14 -0.17 10.35
C TYR A 142 -12.01 -1.06 9.84
N ALA A 143 -10.89 -0.48 9.39
CA ALA A 143 -9.70 -1.23 8.99
C ALA A 143 -9.10 -2.02 10.18
N VAL A 144 -9.01 -1.40 11.36
CA VAL A 144 -8.57 -2.06 12.60
C VAL A 144 -9.50 -3.23 12.95
N ALA A 145 -10.82 -3.03 12.92
CA ALA A 145 -11.79 -4.08 13.20
C ALA A 145 -11.67 -5.26 12.23
N LYS A 146 -11.40 -5.01 10.93
CA LYS A 146 -11.19 -6.07 9.94
C LYS A 146 -9.92 -6.90 10.20
N ALA A 147 -8.85 -6.28 10.70
CA ALA A 147 -7.67 -7.02 11.14
C ALA A 147 -8.00 -7.95 12.31
N GLU A 148 -8.68 -7.44 13.33
CA GLU A 148 -9.08 -8.19 14.53
C GLU A 148 -10.03 -9.35 14.20
N GLU A 149 -11.05 -9.13 13.35
CA GLU A 149 -11.99 -10.16 12.87
C GLU A 149 -11.25 -11.31 12.17
N SER A 150 -10.16 -11.03 11.47
CA SER A 150 -9.33 -12.01 10.77
C SER A 150 -8.29 -12.69 11.68
N GLY A 151 -8.19 -12.25 12.95
CA GLY A 151 -7.25 -12.76 13.95
C GLY A 151 -5.83 -12.18 13.82
N TRP A 152 -5.72 -10.96 13.27
CA TRP A 152 -4.48 -10.20 13.15
C TRP A 152 -4.55 -8.89 13.95
N GLU A 153 -3.40 -8.25 14.14
CA GLU A 153 -3.28 -6.89 14.65
C GLU A 153 -3.11 -5.93 13.47
N PHE A 154 -3.74 -4.76 13.51
CA PHE A 154 -3.46 -3.70 12.55
C PHE A 154 -2.11 -3.05 12.89
N GLY A 155 -1.20 -2.99 11.92
CA GLY A 155 0.18 -2.56 12.13
C GLY A 155 0.50 -1.12 11.72
N GLY A 156 -0.37 -0.49 10.92
CA GLY A 156 -0.15 0.87 10.41
C GLY A 156 -0.53 1.97 11.42
N GLU A 157 0.13 3.11 11.33
CA GLU A 157 -0.27 4.34 12.05
C GLU A 157 -1.43 5.05 11.34
N ILE A 158 -1.48 4.92 10.01
CA ILE A 158 -2.58 5.36 9.15
C ILE A 158 -3.14 4.16 8.38
N ALA A 159 -4.30 4.33 7.76
CA ALA A 159 -4.89 3.34 6.85
C ALA A 159 -4.97 3.89 5.41
N GLY A 160 -4.12 4.86 5.09
CA GLY A 160 -4.01 5.47 3.77
C GLY A 160 -3.98 7.00 3.80
N HIS A 161 -3.92 7.57 2.62
CA HIS A 161 -3.78 9.01 2.40
C HIS A 161 -4.33 9.40 1.02
N ILE A 162 -4.30 10.70 0.68
CA ILE A 162 -4.70 11.17 -0.64
C ILE A 162 -3.63 10.90 -1.70
N VAL A 163 -4.07 10.85 -2.95
CA VAL A 163 -3.23 10.88 -4.17
C VAL A 163 -3.83 11.82 -5.20
N GLY A 164 -3.01 12.24 -6.14
CA GLY A 164 -3.44 13.18 -7.17
C GLY A 164 -2.50 13.29 -8.35
N LYS A 165 -2.53 14.46 -8.98
CA LYS A 165 -1.46 14.87 -9.89
C LYS A 165 -0.21 15.18 -9.06
N PHE A 166 0.93 14.63 -9.46
CA PHE A 166 2.19 14.84 -8.74
C PHE A 166 2.74 16.27 -8.87
N PRO A 167 3.10 16.92 -7.78
CA PRO A 167 2.85 16.51 -6.39
C PRO A 167 1.38 16.75 -6.01
N HIS A 168 0.78 15.79 -5.27
CA HIS A 168 -0.59 15.95 -4.77
C HIS A 168 -0.72 17.11 -3.78
N GLU A 169 -1.96 17.43 -3.39
CA GLU A 169 -2.25 18.43 -2.35
C GLU A 169 -1.40 18.21 -1.09
N GLN A 170 -0.85 19.30 -0.56
CA GLN A 170 -0.13 19.27 0.71
C GLN A 170 -0.93 20.07 1.74
N PRO A 171 -1.00 19.62 3.00
CA PRO A 171 -1.69 20.39 4.03
C PRO A 171 -0.95 21.69 4.30
N ALA A 172 -1.69 22.75 4.66
CA ALA A 172 -1.11 24.04 5.02
C ALA A 172 -0.20 23.96 6.27
N ASP A 173 -0.57 23.10 7.23
CA ASP A 173 0.24 22.71 8.37
C ASP A 173 0.83 21.32 8.11
N PRO A 174 2.16 21.15 8.03
CA PRO A 174 2.80 19.84 7.85
C PRO A 174 2.49 18.80 8.93
N GLN A 175 1.95 19.22 10.08
CA GLN A 175 1.51 18.31 11.14
C GLN A 175 0.02 17.97 11.05
N SER A 176 -0.70 18.53 10.08
CA SER A 176 -2.11 18.22 9.87
C SER A 176 -2.29 16.79 9.37
N LEU A 177 -3.26 16.11 9.93
CA LEU A 177 -3.66 14.74 9.54
C LEU A 177 -4.85 14.76 8.56
N GLU A 178 -5.24 15.93 8.04
CA GLU A 178 -6.45 16.09 7.23
C GLU A 178 -6.44 15.32 5.90
N LEU A 179 -5.26 14.93 5.45
CA LEU A 179 -5.04 14.19 4.20
C LEU A 179 -4.70 12.71 4.42
N ASP A 180 -4.79 12.25 5.69
CA ASP A 180 -4.52 10.87 6.08
C ASP A 180 -5.78 10.18 6.62
N ILE A 181 -5.90 8.89 6.37
CA ILE A 181 -6.89 8.03 7.05
C ILE A 181 -6.31 7.66 8.42
N HIS A 182 -6.49 8.56 9.38
CA HIS A 182 -5.88 8.50 10.71
C HIS A 182 -6.98 8.51 11.80
N PRO A 183 -6.79 7.85 12.96
CA PRO A 183 -7.80 7.79 14.02
C PRO A 183 -8.22 9.15 14.59
N GLU A 184 -7.36 10.16 14.48
CA GLU A 184 -7.67 11.53 14.92
C GLU A 184 -8.18 12.44 13.79
N ASN A 185 -8.26 11.97 12.55
CA ASN A 185 -8.84 12.74 11.46
C ASN A 185 -10.35 12.57 11.41
N HIS A 186 -11.08 13.54 11.90
CA HIS A 186 -12.56 13.54 11.93
C HIS A 186 -13.20 14.25 10.74
N ASN A 187 -12.41 14.65 9.74
CA ASN A 187 -12.92 15.27 8.53
C ASN A 187 -13.65 14.21 7.65
N ASP A 188 -14.67 14.67 6.95
CA ASP A 188 -15.35 13.84 5.94
C ASP A 188 -14.44 13.67 4.72
N MET A 189 -14.19 12.42 4.33
CA MET A 189 -13.32 12.05 3.20
C MET A 189 -13.86 12.51 1.84
N PHE A 190 -15.16 12.81 1.74
CA PHE A 190 -15.83 13.30 0.53
C PHE A 190 -15.81 14.82 0.40
N LEU A 191 -15.21 15.55 1.36
CA LEU A 191 -15.00 16.99 1.22
C LEU A 191 -14.01 17.28 0.08
N PRO A 192 -14.33 18.26 -0.79
CA PRO A 192 -13.43 18.65 -1.86
C PRO A 192 -12.16 19.34 -1.32
N ASP A 193 -11.15 19.44 -2.18
CA ASP A 193 -9.96 20.26 -1.93
C ASP A 193 -10.30 21.76 -1.90
N ALA A 194 -9.32 22.60 -1.60
CA ALA A 194 -9.48 24.06 -1.56
C ALA A 194 -9.91 24.69 -2.90
N ASN A 195 -9.77 23.97 -4.01
CA ASN A 195 -10.17 24.39 -5.35
C ASN A 195 -11.53 23.83 -5.78
N GLY A 196 -12.18 23.03 -4.92
CA GLY A 196 -13.46 22.40 -5.19
C GLY A 196 -13.37 21.10 -5.98
N ASN A 197 -12.19 20.49 -6.09
CA ASN A 197 -12.01 19.19 -6.76
C ASN A 197 -12.24 18.02 -5.79
N GLU A 198 -12.72 16.89 -6.32
CA GLU A 198 -12.84 15.61 -5.60
C GLU A 198 -11.43 15.15 -5.14
N ARG A 199 -11.30 14.77 -3.87
CA ARG A 199 -10.12 14.09 -3.33
C ARG A 199 -10.19 12.61 -3.65
N HIS A 200 -9.05 12.01 -3.92
CA HIS A 200 -8.90 10.57 -4.21
C HIS A 200 -7.99 9.95 -3.17
N TRP A 201 -8.39 8.81 -2.64
CA TRP A 201 -7.77 8.17 -1.51
C TRP A 201 -7.13 6.84 -1.86
N ILE A 202 -5.97 6.60 -1.29
CA ILE A 202 -5.39 5.26 -1.18
C ILE A 202 -5.92 4.64 0.11
N LEU A 203 -6.25 3.36 0.05
CA LEU A 203 -6.43 2.54 1.24
C LEU A 203 -5.23 1.61 1.35
N GLU A 204 -4.55 1.64 2.50
CA GLU A 204 -3.44 0.78 2.84
C GLU A 204 -3.75 -0.02 4.10
N LEU A 205 -3.50 -1.31 4.07
CA LEU A 205 -3.70 -2.20 5.20
C LEU A 205 -2.40 -2.94 5.51
N GLN A 206 -1.94 -2.83 6.75
CA GLN A 206 -0.89 -3.68 7.28
C GLN A 206 -1.45 -4.58 8.39
N PHE A 207 -1.52 -5.89 8.15
CA PHE A 207 -1.91 -6.87 9.15
C PHE A 207 -0.66 -7.57 9.68
N ILE A 208 -0.54 -7.71 11.01
CA ILE A 208 0.68 -8.22 11.62
C ILE A 208 0.42 -9.31 12.66
N ASP A 209 1.42 -10.16 12.85
CA ASP A 209 1.56 -11.08 13.99
C ASP A 209 2.92 -10.83 14.65
N ARG A 210 2.92 -10.04 15.72
CA ARG A 210 4.15 -9.71 16.46
C ARG A 210 4.83 -10.92 17.06
N LYS A 211 4.07 -11.96 17.46
CA LYS A 211 4.66 -13.17 18.06
C LYS A 211 5.40 -14.04 17.05
N LYS A 212 4.98 -13.97 15.78
CA LYS A 212 5.60 -14.68 14.66
C LYS A 212 6.54 -13.81 13.85
N GLU A 213 6.61 -12.51 14.20
CA GLU A 213 7.40 -11.50 13.48
C GLU A 213 7.11 -11.47 11.97
N ILE A 214 5.83 -11.48 11.60
CA ILE A 214 5.36 -11.43 10.21
C ILE A 214 4.31 -10.35 10.03
N GLY A 215 4.29 -9.71 8.85
CA GLY A 215 3.28 -8.76 8.41
C GLY A 215 2.88 -9.01 6.96
N GLY A 216 1.64 -8.69 6.65
CA GLY A 216 1.10 -8.61 5.30
C GLY A 216 0.64 -7.19 5.02
N TYR A 217 0.71 -6.78 3.76
CA TYR A 217 0.40 -5.44 3.31
C TYR A 217 -0.38 -5.47 2.00
N PHE A 218 -1.41 -4.65 1.90
CA PHE A 218 -2.14 -4.47 0.65
C PHE A 218 -2.59 -3.02 0.51
N GLU A 219 -2.32 -2.44 -0.65
CA GLU A 219 -2.55 -1.03 -0.90
C GLU A 219 -2.93 -0.78 -2.36
N GLN A 220 -3.91 0.09 -2.56
CA GLN A 220 -4.21 0.73 -3.85
C GLN A 220 -5.31 1.78 -3.72
N LEU A 221 -5.65 2.43 -4.84
CA LEU A 221 -6.71 3.43 -4.97
C LEU A 221 -8.09 2.86 -4.61
N LEU A 222 -8.88 3.62 -3.78
CA LEU A 222 -10.25 3.34 -3.39
C LEU A 222 -11.27 3.59 -4.51
#